data_f528663efc25ad1aa812001b6421e0b2
#
_entry.id   f528663efc25ad1aa812001b6421e0b2
#
_cell.length_a   1.000
_cell.length_b   1.000
_cell.length_c   1.000
_cell.angle_alpha   90.00
_cell.angle_beta   90.00
_cell.angle_gamma   90.00
#
_symmetry.space_group_name_H-M   'P 1'
#
loop_
_entity.id
_entity.type
_entity.pdbx_description
1 polymer ?
#
loop_
_entity_poly.entity_id
_entity_poly.type
_entity_poly.pdbx_seq_one_letter_code
_entity_poly.pdbx_strand_id
1 'polypeptide(L)'
;KKSLEIRRLDIYDAVGVYTIQFLDKAETEFMDFMSKYKDIADPILKEDFNRIIAILRKIIAKGASERLFRTCESKINDRVVAIPLDIRRRKKGSGTLRLYCLRISDEVLILGNGGIKYGNAYNDNEELNTYVSDLAKLDHVITKFTGQGKITVSYTHLTLPTTSRV
;
A
#
# COMPACT_ATOMS: atom_id res chain seq x y z
N LYS A 1 -8.23 -18.90 0.97
CA LYS A 1 -8.66 -17.51 1.28
C LYS A 1 -8.00 -17.04 2.57
N LYS A 2 -7.46 -15.85 2.56
CA LYS A 2 -6.86 -15.22 3.74
C LYS A 2 -7.93 -14.39 4.46
N SER A 3 -7.97 -14.49 5.77
CA SER A 3 -8.79 -13.61 6.61
C SER A 3 -7.94 -12.41 7.05
N LEU A 4 -8.50 -11.22 6.98
CA LEU A 4 -7.80 -9.99 7.34
C LEU A 4 -8.72 -8.98 8.02
N GLU A 5 -8.11 -8.04 8.71
CA GLU A 5 -8.73 -6.85 9.27
C GLU A 5 -8.12 -5.60 8.64
N ILE A 6 -8.96 -4.58 8.44
CA ILE A 6 -8.47 -3.24 8.11
C ILE A 6 -8.31 -2.48 9.41
N ARG A 7 -7.11 -1.98 9.63
CA ARG A 7 -6.75 -1.22 10.83
C ARG A 7 -6.44 0.22 10.47
N ARG A 8 -6.98 1.12 11.25
CA ARG A 8 -6.74 2.55 11.10
C ARG A 8 -5.39 2.91 11.67
N LEU A 9 -4.57 3.62 10.90
CA LEU A 9 -3.26 4.11 11.33
C LEU A 9 -3.34 5.55 11.80
N ASP A 10 -4.01 6.40 11.02
CA ASP A 10 -4.06 7.82 11.31
C ASP A 10 -5.27 8.50 10.69
N ILE A 11 -5.75 9.56 11.35
CA ILE A 11 -6.94 10.33 10.97
C ILE A 11 -6.64 11.82 10.98
N TYR A 12 -5.42 12.19 10.79
CA TYR A 12 -5.11 13.61 10.84
C TYR A 12 -5.33 14.26 9.48
N ASP A 13 -5.89 15.45 9.51
CA ASP A 13 -6.03 16.38 8.40
C ASP A 13 -6.85 15.85 7.20
N ALA A 14 -6.19 15.62 6.07
CA ALA A 14 -6.86 15.43 4.79
C ALA A 14 -7.15 13.97 4.42
N VAL A 15 -6.54 12.99 5.09
CA VAL A 15 -6.59 11.58 4.67
C VAL A 15 -6.81 10.62 5.83
N GLY A 16 -7.75 9.70 5.65
CA GLY A 16 -7.83 8.49 6.46
C GLY A 16 -6.83 7.47 5.95
N VAL A 17 -5.83 7.13 6.76
CA VAL A 17 -4.80 6.15 6.44
C VAL A 17 -5.05 4.86 7.20
N TYR A 18 -5.09 3.77 6.48
CA TYR A 18 -5.36 2.43 6.98
C TYR A 18 -4.25 1.48 6.58
N THR A 19 -4.17 0.35 7.23
CA THR A 19 -3.38 -0.80 6.81
C THR A 19 -4.17 -2.09 7.01
N ILE A 20 -3.64 -3.19 6.54
CA ILE A 20 -4.26 -4.50 6.70
C ILE A 20 -3.45 -5.37 7.64
N GLN A 21 -4.13 -6.20 8.41
CA GLN A 21 -3.52 -7.26 9.21
C GLN A 21 -4.19 -8.59 8.88
N PHE A 22 -3.41 -9.54 8.40
CA PHE A 22 -3.88 -10.91 8.28
C PHE A 22 -4.00 -11.55 9.66
N LEU A 23 -5.07 -12.32 9.89
CA LEU A 23 -5.38 -12.86 11.21
C LEU A 23 -4.37 -13.91 11.70
N ASP A 24 -3.61 -14.49 10.78
CA ASP A 24 -2.51 -15.43 11.07
C ASP A 24 -1.16 -14.74 11.32
N LYS A 25 -1.11 -13.40 11.26
CA LYS A 25 0.11 -12.62 11.47
C LYS A 25 0.01 -11.73 12.71
N ALA A 26 1.12 -11.59 13.42
CA ALA A 26 1.21 -10.77 14.62
C ALA A 26 1.25 -9.26 14.31
N GLU A 27 1.76 -8.87 13.14
CA GLU A 27 1.92 -7.48 12.74
C GLU A 27 1.04 -7.13 11.55
N THR A 28 0.70 -5.84 11.43
CA THR A 28 0.09 -5.31 10.21
C THR A 28 1.08 -5.35 9.06
N GLU A 29 0.60 -5.35 7.83
CA GLU A 29 1.45 -5.36 6.65
C GLU A 29 2.39 -4.14 6.60
N PHE A 30 1.89 -2.96 6.99
CA PHE A 30 2.73 -1.76 7.04
C PHE A 30 3.80 -1.83 8.13
N MET A 31 3.49 -2.37 9.32
CA MET A 31 4.49 -2.55 10.38
C MET A 31 5.57 -3.54 9.97
N ASP A 32 5.20 -4.62 9.29
CA ASP A 32 6.16 -5.58 8.75
C ASP A 32 7.12 -4.90 7.74
N PHE A 33 6.59 -4.07 6.84
CA PHE A 33 7.40 -3.26 5.93
C PHE A 33 8.36 -2.32 6.69
N MET A 34 7.87 -1.61 7.69
CA MET A 34 8.67 -0.70 8.50
C MET A 34 9.79 -1.46 9.24
N SER A 35 9.47 -2.59 9.85
CA SER A 35 10.44 -3.41 10.60
C SER A 35 11.56 -3.94 9.71
N LYS A 36 11.25 -4.31 8.47
CA LYS A 36 12.24 -4.82 7.52
C LYS A 36 13.21 -3.75 7.00
N TYR A 37 12.73 -2.53 6.79
CA TYR A 37 13.46 -1.56 5.97
C TYR A 37 13.88 -0.28 6.68
N LYS A 38 13.37 0.02 7.88
CA LYS A 38 13.75 1.23 8.62
C LYS A 38 15.25 1.36 8.91
N ASP A 39 15.92 0.25 9.12
CA ASP A 39 17.35 0.17 9.47
C ASP A 39 18.20 -0.47 8.36
N ILE A 40 17.72 -0.45 7.12
CA ILE A 40 18.43 -1.04 6.00
C ILE A 40 19.80 -0.37 5.79
N ALA A 41 20.84 -1.21 5.64
CA ALA A 41 22.23 -0.74 5.55
C ALA A 41 22.59 -0.14 4.19
N ASP A 42 21.95 -0.58 3.10
CA ASP A 42 22.21 -0.08 1.75
C ASP A 42 21.79 1.40 1.65
N PRO A 43 22.74 2.32 1.35
CA PRO A 43 22.44 3.76 1.31
C PRO A 43 21.38 4.16 0.27
N ILE A 44 21.34 3.46 -0.86
CA ILE A 44 20.39 3.73 -1.94
C ILE A 44 18.99 3.34 -1.53
N LEU A 45 18.84 2.16 -0.94
CA LEU A 45 17.56 1.67 -0.43
C LEU A 45 17.10 2.46 0.79
N LYS A 46 18.03 2.93 1.62
CA LYS A 46 17.74 3.84 2.74
C LYS A 46 17.19 5.18 2.23
N GLU A 47 17.75 5.72 1.17
CA GLU A 47 17.21 6.93 0.52
C GLU A 47 15.79 6.70 0.01
N ASP A 48 15.52 5.54 -0.61
CA ASP A 48 14.17 5.17 -1.03
C ASP A 48 13.21 5.10 0.16
N PHE A 49 13.62 4.46 1.26
CA PHE A 49 12.80 4.38 2.46
C PHE A 49 12.46 5.78 3.01
N ASN A 50 13.45 6.65 3.13
CA ASN A 50 13.24 8.02 3.60
C ASN A 50 12.30 8.80 2.67
N ARG A 51 12.42 8.58 1.37
CA ARG A 51 11.52 9.18 0.36
C ARG A 51 10.09 8.69 0.51
N ILE A 52 9.88 7.38 0.72
CA ILE A 52 8.57 6.80 0.99
C ILE A 52 7.94 7.46 2.22
N ILE A 53 8.66 7.58 3.31
CA ILE A 53 8.17 8.21 4.55
C ILE A 53 7.84 9.69 4.32
N ALA A 54 8.67 10.42 3.57
CA ALA A 54 8.39 11.82 3.24
C ALA A 54 7.11 11.99 2.40
N ILE A 55 6.90 11.11 1.44
CA ILE A 55 5.67 11.10 0.63
C ILE A 55 4.45 10.78 1.50
N LEU A 56 4.54 9.80 2.40
CA LEU A 56 3.45 9.47 3.31
C LEU A 56 3.08 10.66 4.21
N ARG A 57 4.05 11.37 4.75
CA ARG A 57 3.80 12.61 5.53
C ARG A 57 3.09 13.67 4.70
N LYS A 58 3.49 13.84 3.45
CA LYS A 58 2.84 14.77 2.53
C LYS A 58 1.40 14.38 2.22
N ILE A 59 1.14 13.07 2.03
CA ILE A 59 -0.21 12.54 1.82
C ILE A 59 -1.09 12.82 3.03
N ILE A 60 -0.62 12.54 4.23
CA ILE A 60 -1.35 12.79 5.48
C ILE A 60 -1.73 14.27 5.61
N ALA A 61 -0.81 15.16 5.28
CA ALA A 61 -1.02 16.60 5.41
C ALA A 61 -1.87 17.22 4.29
N LYS A 62 -1.81 16.71 3.06
CA LYS A 62 -2.35 17.39 1.88
C LYS A 62 -3.32 16.58 1.02
N GLY A 63 -3.42 15.28 1.23
CA GLY A 63 -4.26 14.40 0.43
C GLY A 63 -3.48 13.35 -0.37
N ALA A 64 -4.15 12.24 -0.65
CA ALA A 64 -3.62 11.12 -1.43
C ALA A 64 -3.83 11.33 -2.93
N SER A 65 -3.27 12.41 -3.46
CA SER A 65 -3.38 12.75 -4.89
C SER A 65 -2.74 11.66 -5.76
N GLU A 66 -3.42 11.26 -6.81
CA GLU A 66 -3.00 10.23 -7.76
C GLU A 66 -1.58 10.46 -8.31
N ARG A 67 -1.20 11.70 -8.54
CA ARG A 67 0.14 12.09 -9.02
C ARG A 67 1.30 11.79 -8.05
N LEU A 68 1.01 11.43 -6.81
CA LEU A 68 2.02 11.05 -5.82
C LEU A 68 2.41 9.57 -5.90
N PHE A 69 1.72 8.82 -6.73
CA PHE A 69 1.86 7.37 -6.84
C PHE A 69 2.22 6.94 -8.25
N ARG A 70 2.90 5.81 -8.33
CA ARG A 70 3.05 5.07 -9.57
C ARG A 70 1.82 4.18 -9.76
N THR A 71 1.10 4.40 -10.85
CA THR A 71 -0.11 3.65 -11.20
C THR A 71 0.21 2.34 -11.94
N CYS A 72 -0.82 1.56 -12.23
CA CYS A 72 -0.72 0.33 -13.06
C CYS A 72 0.18 -0.76 -12.48
N GLU A 73 0.22 -0.88 -11.16
CA GLU A 73 0.95 -1.97 -10.50
C GLU A 73 0.17 -3.30 -10.55
N SER A 74 -1.11 -3.25 -10.86
CA SER A 74 -1.91 -4.45 -11.14
C SER A 74 -2.49 -4.38 -12.57
N LYS A 75 -2.47 -5.50 -13.28
CA LYS A 75 -3.12 -5.62 -14.59
C LYS A 75 -4.65 -5.56 -14.52
N ILE A 76 -5.20 -5.79 -13.34
CA ILE A 76 -6.64 -5.94 -13.11
C ILE A 76 -7.22 -4.67 -12.47
N ASN A 77 -6.39 -3.89 -11.78
CA ASN A 77 -6.86 -2.80 -10.94
C ASN A 77 -5.83 -1.68 -10.88
N ASP A 78 -6.19 -0.51 -11.41
CA ASP A 78 -5.38 0.70 -11.42
C ASP A 78 -5.35 1.46 -10.08
N ARG A 79 -6.18 1.06 -9.10
CA ARG A 79 -6.18 1.61 -7.74
C ARG A 79 -5.09 1.02 -6.85
N VAL A 80 -4.48 -0.10 -7.26
CA VAL A 80 -3.25 -0.61 -6.63
C VAL A 80 -2.06 0.14 -7.19
N VAL A 81 -1.42 0.90 -6.33
CA VAL A 81 -0.37 1.86 -6.67
C VAL A 81 0.89 1.63 -5.85
N ALA A 82 1.99 2.24 -6.23
CA ALA A 82 3.25 2.14 -5.51
C ALA A 82 3.86 3.50 -5.18
N ILE A 83 4.60 3.54 -4.09
CA ILE A 83 5.47 4.64 -3.68
C ILE A 83 6.92 4.14 -3.68
N PRO A 84 7.89 4.91 -4.13
CA PRO A 84 7.81 6.26 -4.72
C PRO A 84 7.42 6.25 -6.20
N LEU A 85 6.87 7.36 -6.68
CA LEU A 85 6.59 7.58 -8.10
C LEU A 85 7.87 7.74 -8.92
N ASP A 86 8.79 8.57 -8.44
CA ASP A 86 10.04 8.89 -9.11
C ASP A 86 11.11 7.86 -8.75
N ILE A 87 11.60 7.17 -9.78
CA ILE A 87 12.68 6.19 -9.67
C ILE A 87 13.84 6.68 -10.51
N ARG A 88 14.90 7.12 -9.86
CA ARG A 88 16.13 7.53 -10.54
C ARG A 88 16.71 6.36 -11.31
N ARG A 89 17.34 6.66 -12.46
CA ARG A 89 18.13 5.67 -13.20
C ARG A 89 19.21 5.09 -12.28
N ARG A 90 19.23 3.79 -12.18
CA ARG A 90 20.17 3.02 -11.37
C ARG A 90 20.97 2.07 -12.23
N LYS A 91 22.10 1.64 -11.71
CA LYS A 91 22.90 0.58 -12.36
C LYS A 91 22.07 -0.68 -12.55
N LYS A 92 22.31 -1.40 -13.64
CA LYS A 92 21.69 -2.71 -13.88
C LYS A 92 21.91 -3.62 -12.66
N GLY A 93 20.86 -4.26 -12.18
CA GLY A 93 20.91 -5.13 -11.00
C GLY A 93 20.68 -4.44 -9.66
N SER A 94 20.63 -3.09 -9.62
CA SER A 94 20.28 -2.36 -8.41
C SER A 94 18.79 -2.46 -8.15
N GLY A 95 18.42 -2.71 -6.89
CA GLY A 95 17.03 -2.75 -6.45
C GLY A 95 16.44 -1.36 -6.20
N THR A 96 15.12 -1.30 -6.19
CA THR A 96 14.33 -0.13 -5.79
C THR A 96 13.36 -0.55 -4.71
N LEU A 97 13.35 0.14 -3.58
CA LEU A 97 12.38 -0.14 -2.53
C LEU A 97 11.03 0.46 -2.93
N ARG A 98 9.97 -0.32 -2.76
CA ARG A 98 8.59 0.08 -3.05
C ARG A 98 7.67 -0.29 -1.92
N LEU A 99 6.71 0.57 -1.66
CA LEU A 99 5.55 0.30 -0.81
C LEU A 99 4.30 0.29 -1.69
N TYR A 100 3.54 -0.80 -1.62
CA TYR A 100 2.28 -0.94 -2.36
C TYR A 100 1.11 -0.46 -1.52
N CYS A 101 0.18 0.22 -2.15
CA CYS A 101 -0.98 0.83 -1.51
C CYS A 101 -2.23 0.59 -2.36
N LEU A 102 -3.38 0.60 -1.70
CA LEU A 102 -4.68 0.70 -2.36
C LEU A 102 -5.19 2.13 -2.17
N ARG A 103 -5.21 2.89 -3.25
CA ARG A 103 -5.73 4.26 -3.25
C ARG A 103 -7.22 4.22 -3.58
N ILE A 104 -8.05 4.38 -2.58
CA ILE A 104 -9.50 4.40 -2.76
C ILE A 104 -9.94 5.76 -3.34
N SER A 105 -9.40 6.85 -2.81
CA SER A 105 -9.68 8.21 -3.24
C SER A 105 -8.55 9.15 -2.78
N ASP A 106 -8.67 10.43 -3.04
CA ASP A 106 -7.75 11.44 -2.49
C ASP A 106 -7.78 11.48 -0.95
N GLU A 107 -8.84 10.99 -0.34
CA GLU A 107 -9.09 11.04 1.11
C GLU A 107 -8.91 9.71 1.84
N VAL A 108 -8.75 8.61 1.11
CA VAL A 108 -8.67 7.26 1.70
C VAL A 108 -7.56 6.46 1.06
N LEU A 109 -6.59 6.04 1.88
CA LEU A 109 -5.45 5.24 1.47
C LEU A 109 -5.28 4.04 2.40
N ILE A 110 -5.10 2.86 1.81
CA ILE A 110 -4.78 1.64 2.53
C ILE A 110 -3.35 1.24 2.20
N LEU A 111 -2.49 1.23 3.21
CA LEU A 111 -1.10 0.82 3.07
C LEU A 111 -1.00 -0.70 3.14
N GLY A 112 -0.37 -1.30 2.15
CA GLY A 112 0.00 -2.70 2.14
C GLY A 112 1.42 -2.92 2.64
N ASN A 113 2.06 -3.92 2.08
CA ASN A 113 3.48 -4.22 2.29
C ASN A 113 4.28 -3.83 1.05
N GLY A 114 5.56 -4.06 1.10
CA GLY A 114 6.45 -3.77 0.01
C GLY A 114 7.76 -4.53 0.09
N GLY A 115 8.67 -4.17 -0.79
CA GLY A 115 9.96 -4.82 -0.86
C GLY A 115 10.85 -4.25 -1.94
N ILE A 116 11.96 -4.91 -2.16
CA ILE A 116 12.97 -4.52 -3.12
C ILE A 116 12.62 -5.12 -4.47
N LYS A 117 12.42 -4.27 -5.46
CA LYS A 117 12.14 -4.65 -6.83
C LYS A 117 13.41 -4.57 -7.67
N TYR A 118 13.76 -5.70 -8.31
CA TYR A 118 14.91 -5.80 -9.21
C TYR A 118 14.45 -5.93 -10.65
N GLY A 119 14.22 -5.04 -11.42
CA GLY A 119 13.73 -5.15 -12.79
C GLY A 119 12.43 -4.40 -13.02
N ASN A 120 11.83 -4.58 -14.20
CA ASN A 120 10.72 -3.77 -14.66
C ASN A 120 9.34 -4.35 -14.30
N ALA A 121 9.24 -5.65 -14.11
CA ALA A 121 7.98 -6.34 -13.82
C ALA A 121 7.90 -6.78 -12.36
N TYR A 122 6.76 -6.55 -11.70
CA TYR A 122 6.52 -7.02 -10.33
C TYR A 122 6.38 -8.54 -10.25
N ASN A 123 5.96 -9.19 -11.32
CA ASN A 123 5.76 -10.63 -11.42
C ASN A 123 7.08 -11.44 -11.40
N ASP A 124 8.23 -10.79 -11.50
CA ASP A 124 9.53 -11.44 -11.33
C ASP A 124 9.87 -11.74 -9.86
N ASN A 125 9.05 -11.25 -8.93
CA ASN A 125 9.18 -11.46 -7.50
C ASN A 125 7.83 -11.95 -6.93
N GLU A 126 7.79 -13.19 -6.48
CA GLU A 126 6.58 -13.82 -5.96
C GLU A 126 6.02 -13.09 -4.73
N GLU A 127 6.89 -12.63 -3.84
CA GLU A 127 6.48 -11.87 -2.65
C GLU A 127 5.78 -10.56 -3.03
N LEU A 128 6.37 -9.77 -3.93
CA LEU A 128 5.78 -8.51 -4.39
C LEU A 128 4.48 -8.74 -5.14
N ASN A 129 4.43 -9.79 -5.94
CA ASN A 129 3.20 -10.19 -6.65
C ASN A 129 2.08 -10.55 -5.67
N THR A 130 2.40 -11.22 -4.57
CA THR A 130 1.43 -11.54 -3.52
C THR A 130 0.88 -10.27 -2.88
N TYR A 131 1.71 -9.28 -2.56
CA TYR A 131 1.25 -8.01 -1.99
C TYR A 131 0.30 -7.26 -2.92
N VAL A 132 0.64 -7.17 -4.20
CA VAL A 132 -0.21 -6.54 -5.21
C VAL A 132 -1.52 -7.29 -5.38
N SER A 133 -1.47 -8.60 -5.45
CA SER A 133 -2.66 -9.47 -5.60
C SER A 133 -3.60 -9.35 -4.39
N ASP A 134 -3.08 -9.33 -3.18
CA ASP A 134 -3.89 -9.20 -1.97
C ASP A 134 -4.62 -7.85 -1.95
N LEU A 135 -3.96 -6.76 -2.33
CA LEU A 135 -4.59 -5.44 -2.44
C LEU A 135 -5.67 -5.39 -3.53
N ALA A 136 -5.42 -6.00 -4.68
CA ALA A 136 -6.40 -6.06 -5.76
C ALA A 136 -7.66 -6.85 -5.37
N LYS A 137 -7.50 -7.96 -4.66
CA LYS A 137 -8.62 -8.73 -4.10
C LYS A 137 -9.38 -7.97 -3.04
N LEU A 138 -8.68 -7.24 -2.17
CA LEU A 138 -9.31 -6.38 -1.17
C LEU A 138 -10.13 -5.29 -1.84
N ASP A 139 -9.62 -4.65 -2.88
CA ASP A 139 -10.35 -3.63 -3.61
C ASP A 139 -11.63 -4.18 -4.26
N HIS A 140 -11.57 -5.39 -4.79
CA HIS A 140 -12.76 -6.06 -5.30
C HIS A 140 -13.84 -6.24 -4.22
N VAL A 141 -13.44 -6.67 -3.03
CA VAL A 141 -14.34 -6.83 -1.87
C VAL A 141 -14.92 -5.48 -1.44
N ILE A 142 -14.11 -4.45 -1.32
CA ILE A 142 -14.54 -3.09 -0.95
C ILE A 142 -15.54 -2.57 -1.97
N THR A 143 -15.24 -2.66 -3.25
CA THR A 143 -16.11 -2.20 -4.33
C THR A 143 -17.45 -2.91 -4.31
N LYS A 144 -17.45 -4.23 -4.15
CA LYS A 144 -18.68 -5.04 -4.05
C LYS A 144 -19.54 -4.61 -2.87
N PHE A 145 -18.98 -4.47 -1.68
CA PHE A 145 -19.74 -4.09 -0.49
C PHE A 145 -20.21 -2.63 -0.52
N THR A 146 -19.43 -1.73 -1.09
CA THR A 146 -19.85 -0.34 -1.31
C THR A 146 -21.06 -0.28 -2.25
N GLY A 147 -21.02 -1.04 -3.37
CA GLY A 147 -22.14 -1.15 -4.29
C GLY A 147 -23.40 -1.77 -3.68
N GLN A 148 -23.26 -2.60 -2.63
CA GLN A 148 -24.38 -3.17 -1.89
C GLN A 148 -24.85 -2.32 -0.70
N GLY A 149 -24.25 -1.14 -0.47
CA GLY A 149 -24.55 -0.29 0.68
C GLY A 149 -24.12 -0.86 2.04
N LYS A 150 -23.29 -1.92 2.05
CA LYS A 150 -22.83 -2.59 3.29
C LYS A 150 -21.66 -1.89 3.96
N ILE A 151 -20.93 -1.04 3.23
CA ILE A 151 -19.83 -0.23 3.75
C ILE A 151 -19.92 1.18 3.20
N THR A 152 -19.42 2.12 3.98
CA THR A 152 -19.21 3.50 3.57
C THR A 152 -17.71 3.78 3.58
N VAL A 153 -17.20 4.36 2.51
CA VAL A 153 -15.79 4.74 2.40
C VAL A 153 -15.69 6.26 2.49
N SER A 154 -15.05 6.74 3.55
CA SER A 154 -14.77 8.17 3.75
C SER A 154 -13.43 8.36 4.45
N TYR A 155 -12.95 9.62 4.47
CA TYR A 155 -11.71 9.92 5.19
C TYR A 155 -11.83 9.70 6.72
N THR A 156 -13.05 9.74 7.26
CA THR A 156 -13.28 9.56 8.70
C THR A 156 -13.43 8.10 9.11
N HIS A 157 -13.91 7.26 8.21
CA HIS A 157 -14.02 5.82 8.51
C HIS A 157 -14.10 4.98 7.25
N LEU A 158 -13.58 3.78 7.38
CA LEU A 158 -13.73 2.68 6.45
C LEU A 158 -14.11 1.46 7.28
N THR A 159 -15.35 1.00 7.12
CA THR A 159 -15.86 -0.15 7.86
C THR A 159 -16.13 -1.31 6.90
N LEU A 160 -15.59 -2.46 7.24
CA LEU A 160 -15.91 -3.75 6.62
C LEU A 160 -16.64 -4.63 7.64
N PRO A 161 -17.28 -5.73 7.21
CA PRO A 161 -17.64 -6.78 8.12
C PRO A 161 -16.46 -7.16 9.02
N THR A 162 -16.69 -7.55 10.27
CA THR A 162 -15.66 -7.77 11.30
C THR A 162 -14.47 -8.58 10.81
N THR A 163 -14.69 -9.50 9.88
CA THR A 163 -13.62 -10.26 9.22
C THR A 163 -13.92 -10.34 7.73
N SER A 164 -12.97 -9.89 6.91
CA SER A 164 -13.03 -10.05 5.45
C SER A 164 -12.07 -11.13 4.98
N ARG A 165 -12.47 -11.87 3.94
CA ARG A 165 -11.62 -12.87 3.29
C ARG A 165 -11.19 -12.39 1.92
N VAL A 166 -9.93 -12.49 1.69
CA VAL A 166 -9.25 -12.06 0.47
C VAL A 166 -8.60 -13.23 -0.24
#